data_ce4a031773e6858afc83d5420e2b6527
#
_entry.id   ce4a031773e6858afc83d5420e2b6527
#
_cell.length_a   1.000
_cell.length_b   1.000
_cell.length_c   1.000
_cell.angle_alpha   90.00
_cell.angle_beta   90.00
_cell.angle_gamma   90.00
#
_symmetry.space_group_name_H-M   'P 1'
#
loop_
_entity.id
_entity.type
_entity.pdbx_description
1 polymer ?
#
loop_
_entity_poly.entity_id
_entity_poly.type
_entity_poly.pdbx_seq_one_letter_code
_entity_poly.pdbx_strand_id
1 'polypeptide(L)'
;MTNKHYKGNEIIRRLVIGADFVILNIVLLFYTQYGQELIPAYFDKATKITFFVANAALFLGEYFYSTIIHVRKIGFLQVTKRTLYLAAATTFCFFTFSRLLGHGGKMFSFSIIFGITFYLSLIISRLCELKLLKYFRSKGRNSRTVVFVGNDPAVSEMYKTMTEDPSAGYIVKGYYADEDITDNPEGLKRIGNMKQLKEIISSTMNDTINGEPSNIDEVFCCLSHKDPEIINIIHFCDKNVIHFYYLHVCLVSTNCILMPRILWEGRYIQTA
;
A
#
# COMPACT_ATOMS: atom_id res chain seq x y z
N MET A 1 -7.53 -8.03 20.28
CA MET A 1 -8.22 -7.00 19.46
C MET A 1 -7.48 -6.85 18.14
N THR A 2 -8.08 -7.23 17.01
CA THR A 2 -7.45 -7.12 15.70
C THR A 2 -7.42 -5.65 15.27
N ASN A 3 -6.24 -5.18 14.98
CA ASN A 3 -5.94 -3.78 14.65
C ASN A 3 -6.87 -3.25 13.55
N LYS A 4 -7.66 -2.22 13.86
CA LYS A 4 -8.69 -1.62 12.99
C LYS A 4 -8.13 -1.20 11.63
N HIS A 5 -6.85 -0.80 11.58
CA HIS A 5 -6.16 -0.32 10.38
C HIS A 5 -5.67 -1.45 9.47
N TYR A 6 -5.28 -2.61 10.02
CA TYR A 6 -4.95 -3.78 9.21
C TYR A 6 -6.17 -4.27 8.43
N LYS A 7 -7.34 -4.30 9.07
CA LYS A 7 -8.61 -4.61 8.41
C LYS A 7 -8.95 -3.61 7.30
N GLY A 8 -8.65 -2.31 7.49
CA GLY A 8 -8.91 -1.28 6.48
C GLY A 8 -8.15 -1.49 5.17
N ASN A 9 -6.86 -1.79 5.23
CA ASN A 9 -6.05 -2.04 4.04
C ASN A 9 -6.47 -3.33 3.31
N GLU A 10 -6.83 -4.38 4.07
CA GLU A 10 -7.31 -5.63 3.49
C GLU A 10 -8.68 -5.45 2.80
N ILE A 11 -9.57 -4.66 3.39
CA ILE A 11 -10.86 -4.32 2.77
C ILE A 11 -10.65 -3.55 1.46
N ILE A 12 -9.77 -2.55 1.46
CA ILE A 12 -9.44 -1.78 0.25
C ILE A 12 -8.90 -2.72 -0.84
N ARG A 13 -7.97 -3.60 -0.50
CA ARG A 13 -7.41 -4.57 -1.44
C ARG A 13 -8.49 -5.46 -2.05
N ARG A 14 -9.42 -6.00 -1.24
CA ARG A 14 -10.53 -6.83 -1.72
C ARG A 14 -11.50 -6.07 -2.60
N LEU A 15 -11.78 -4.81 -2.27
CA LEU A 15 -12.64 -3.94 -3.09
C LEU A 15 -12.01 -3.67 -4.46
N VAL A 16 -10.71 -3.42 -4.50
CA VAL A 16 -9.98 -3.19 -5.74
C VAL A 16 -9.98 -4.43 -6.62
N ILE A 17 -9.70 -5.62 -6.05
CA ILE A 17 -9.79 -6.90 -6.78
C ILE A 17 -11.21 -7.11 -7.31
N GLY A 18 -12.24 -6.86 -6.49
CA GLY A 18 -13.64 -6.95 -6.92
C GLY A 18 -13.97 -6.01 -8.09
N ALA A 19 -13.43 -4.78 -8.06
CA ALA A 19 -13.58 -3.82 -9.16
C ALA A 19 -12.95 -4.34 -10.46
N ASP A 20 -11.80 -5.02 -10.39
CA ASP A 20 -11.13 -5.60 -11.57
C ASP A 20 -11.99 -6.67 -12.24
N PHE A 21 -12.65 -7.53 -11.45
CA PHE A 21 -13.61 -8.49 -12.00
C PHE A 21 -14.81 -7.79 -12.66
N VAL A 22 -15.33 -6.73 -12.05
CA VAL A 22 -16.43 -5.95 -12.65
C VAL A 22 -15.99 -5.32 -13.96
N ILE A 23 -14.81 -4.70 -14.01
CA ILE A 23 -14.26 -4.08 -15.22
C ILE A 23 -14.07 -5.11 -16.32
N LEU A 24 -13.47 -6.27 -16.00
CA LEU A 24 -13.29 -7.37 -16.95
C LEU A 24 -14.62 -7.76 -17.60
N ASN A 25 -15.64 -7.97 -16.77
CA ASN A 25 -16.96 -8.40 -17.26
C ASN A 25 -17.66 -7.29 -18.06
N ILE A 26 -17.51 -6.01 -17.70
CA ILE A 26 -18.03 -4.89 -18.50
C ILE A 26 -17.33 -4.84 -19.87
N VAL A 27 -16.02 -4.98 -19.92
CA VAL A 27 -15.26 -5.02 -21.18
C VAL A 27 -15.71 -6.19 -22.05
N LEU A 28 -15.90 -7.37 -21.47
CA LEU A 28 -16.40 -8.54 -22.20
C LEU A 28 -17.84 -8.32 -22.71
N LEU A 29 -18.73 -7.76 -21.89
CA LEU A 29 -20.10 -7.42 -22.31
C LEU A 29 -20.09 -6.41 -23.46
N PHE A 30 -19.23 -5.41 -23.40
CA PHE A 30 -19.07 -4.47 -24.52
C PHE A 30 -18.69 -5.20 -25.82
N TYR A 31 -17.74 -6.11 -25.77
CA TYR A 31 -17.38 -6.92 -26.95
C TYR A 31 -18.48 -7.87 -27.40
N THR A 32 -19.27 -8.43 -26.51
CA THR A 32 -20.40 -9.30 -26.91
C THR A 32 -21.49 -8.52 -27.62
N GLN A 33 -21.72 -7.25 -27.26
CA GLN A 33 -22.77 -6.43 -27.88
C GLN A 33 -22.31 -5.70 -29.13
N TYR A 34 -21.08 -5.14 -29.12
CA TYR A 34 -20.61 -4.24 -30.17
C TYR A 34 -19.44 -4.82 -30.98
N GLY A 35 -18.81 -5.87 -30.48
CA GLY A 35 -17.63 -6.48 -31.12
C GLY A 35 -17.95 -7.60 -32.11
N GLN A 36 -19.21 -7.96 -32.29
CA GLN A 36 -19.65 -9.04 -33.20
C GLN A 36 -19.22 -8.79 -34.66
N GLU A 37 -19.25 -7.53 -35.09
CA GLU A 37 -18.77 -7.16 -36.41
C GLU A 37 -17.24 -7.29 -36.55
N LEU A 38 -16.49 -6.96 -35.50
CA LEU A 38 -15.04 -7.09 -35.46
C LEU A 38 -14.57 -8.54 -35.37
N ILE A 39 -15.36 -9.43 -34.72
CA ILE A 39 -14.99 -10.82 -34.45
C ILE A 39 -16.23 -11.74 -34.47
N PRO A 40 -16.93 -11.86 -35.59
CA PRO A 40 -18.24 -12.53 -35.64
C PRO A 40 -18.22 -14.02 -35.23
N ALA A 41 -17.13 -14.73 -35.51
CA ALA A 41 -17.05 -16.18 -35.30
C ALA A 41 -16.80 -16.62 -33.86
N TYR A 42 -16.44 -15.70 -32.98
CA TYR A 42 -16.03 -16.06 -31.61
C TYR A 42 -17.19 -16.03 -30.59
N PHE A 43 -18.13 -15.11 -30.76
CA PHE A 43 -19.18 -14.88 -29.76
C PHE A 43 -20.45 -15.71 -29.97
N ASP A 44 -20.64 -16.32 -31.12
CA ASP A 44 -21.91 -16.95 -31.47
C ASP A 44 -22.20 -18.26 -30.70
N LYS A 45 -21.19 -18.99 -30.23
CA LYS A 45 -21.36 -20.30 -29.61
C LYS A 45 -20.78 -20.49 -28.20
N ALA A 46 -20.00 -19.56 -27.66
CA ALA A 46 -19.20 -19.79 -26.45
C ALA A 46 -19.27 -18.71 -25.37
N THR A 47 -20.27 -17.83 -25.35
CA THR A 47 -20.32 -16.64 -24.48
C THR A 47 -20.13 -16.98 -23.01
N LYS A 48 -20.81 -17.99 -22.47
CA LYS A 48 -20.71 -18.38 -21.06
C LYS A 48 -19.31 -18.92 -20.70
N ILE A 49 -18.75 -19.74 -21.59
CA ILE A 49 -17.42 -20.34 -21.43
C ILE A 49 -16.36 -19.25 -21.51
N THR A 50 -16.50 -18.28 -22.40
CA THR A 50 -15.59 -17.14 -22.55
C THR A 50 -15.54 -16.31 -21.26
N PHE A 51 -16.68 -15.99 -20.68
CA PHE A 51 -16.75 -15.28 -19.39
C PHE A 51 -16.08 -16.06 -18.27
N PHE A 52 -16.35 -17.36 -18.20
CA PHE A 52 -15.73 -18.22 -17.18
C PHE A 52 -14.21 -18.26 -17.33
N VAL A 53 -13.71 -18.49 -18.55
CA VAL A 53 -12.28 -18.56 -18.84
C VAL A 53 -11.58 -17.24 -18.56
N ALA A 54 -12.17 -16.10 -18.92
CA ALA A 54 -11.59 -14.79 -18.67
C ALA A 54 -11.53 -14.48 -17.16
N ASN A 55 -12.60 -14.80 -16.40
CA ASN A 55 -12.60 -14.63 -14.96
C ASN A 55 -11.57 -15.56 -14.26
N ALA A 56 -11.42 -16.80 -14.73
CA ALA A 56 -10.39 -17.71 -14.23
C ALA A 56 -8.98 -17.20 -14.54
N ALA A 57 -8.77 -16.64 -15.73
CA ALA A 57 -7.50 -16.01 -16.12
C ALA A 57 -7.18 -14.78 -15.24
N LEU A 58 -8.16 -13.93 -14.95
CA LEU A 58 -7.98 -12.81 -14.04
C LEU A 58 -7.67 -13.26 -12.62
N PHE A 59 -8.35 -14.28 -12.12
CA PHE A 59 -8.07 -14.84 -10.79
C PHE A 59 -6.62 -15.30 -10.67
N LEU A 60 -6.07 -15.97 -11.68
CA LEU A 60 -4.66 -16.33 -11.72
C LEU A 60 -3.75 -15.11 -11.81
N GLY A 61 -4.12 -14.12 -12.62
CA GLY A 61 -3.39 -12.85 -12.72
C GLY A 61 -3.30 -12.14 -11.38
N GLU A 62 -4.41 -12.01 -10.64
CA GLU A 62 -4.45 -11.38 -9.31
C GLU A 62 -3.67 -12.16 -8.25
N TYR A 63 -3.61 -13.48 -8.36
CA TYR A 63 -2.79 -14.29 -7.46
C TYR A 63 -1.31 -13.93 -7.56
N PHE A 64 -0.78 -13.72 -8.77
CA PHE A 64 0.63 -13.38 -8.98
C PHE A 64 0.93 -11.89 -8.89
N TYR A 65 0.01 -11.03 -9.35
CA TYR A 65 0.22 -9.59 -9.51
C TYR A 65 -0.81 -8.76 -8.73
N SER A 66 -1.09 -9.14 -7.48
CA SER A 66 -2.08 -8.45 -6.67
C SER A 66 -1.77 -6.94 -6.55
N THR A 67 -2.82 -6.15 -6.45
CA THR A 67 -2.74 -4.69 -6.35
C THR A 67 -1.95 -4.22 -5.14
N ILE A 68 -1.21 -3.10 -5.31
CA ILE A 68 -0.41 -2.43 -4.28
C ILE A 68 -0.96 -1.05 -3.89
N ILE A 69 -2.14 -0.67 -4.38
CA ILE A 69 -2.73 0.66 -4.15
C ILE A 69 -2.91 0.99 -2.66
N HIS A 70 -3.05 -0.01 -1.81
CA HIS A 70 -3.17 0.16 -0.37
C HIS A 70 -1.88 0.70 0.29
N VAL A 71 -0.73 0.62 -0.37
CA VAL A 71 0.54 1.17 0.12
C VAL A 71 0.49 2.70 0.04
N ARG A 72 0.97 3.40 1.08
CA ARG A 72 0.81 4.86 1.20
C ARG A 72 1.70 5.67 0.26
N LYS A 73 2.96 5.27 0.13
CA LYS A 73 3.93 5.92 -0.77
C LYS A 73 4.16 5.04 -2.00
N ILE A 74 3.28 5.18 -2.98
CA ILE A 74 3.40 4.46 -4.26
C ILE A 74 3.54 5.48 -5.38
N GLY A 75 4.58 5.29 -6.19
CA GLY A 75 4.78 6.05 -7.42
C GLY A 75 3.81 5.62 -8.50
N PHE A 76 3.34 6.58 -9.29
CA PHE A 76 2.49 6.32 -10.46
C PHE A 76 3.08 5.23 -11.39
N LEU A 77 4.39 5.27 -11.62
CA LEU A 77 5.08 4.31 -12.47
C LEU A 77 4.99 2.86 -11.93
N GLN A 78 5.06 2.68 -10.61
CA GLN A 78 4.94 1.35 -10.01
C GLN A 78 3.53 0.77 -10.17
N VAL A 79 2.50 1.61 -10.00
CA VAL A 79 1.10 1.21 -10.22
C VAL A 79 0.91 0.81 -11.68
N THR A 80 1.37 1.65 -12.62
CA THR A 80 1.26 1.40 -14.07
C THR A 80 1.95 0.10 -14.48
N LYS A 81 3.19 -0.13 -14.02
CA LYS A 81 3.92 -1.38 -14.30
C LYS A 81 3.19 -2.62 -13.76
N ARG A 82 2.69 -2.57 -12.52
CA ARG A 82 1.95 -3.72 -11.96
C ARG A 82 0.64 -3.99 -12.69
N THR A 83 -0.09 -2.94 -13.02
CA THR A 83 -1.32 -3.06 -13.80
C THR A 83 -1.05 -3.64 -15.20
N LEU A 84 0.08 -3.26 -15.82
CA LEU A 84 0.51 -3.83 -17.11
C LEU A 84 0.78 -5.34 -16.98
N TYR A 85 1.52 -5.76 -15.94
CA TYR A 85 1.79 -7.18 -15.71
C TYR A 85 0.51 -7.98 -15.43
N LEU A 86 -0.41 -7.42 -14.65
CA LEU A 86 -1.72 -8.03 -14.40
C LEU A 86 -2.49 -8.22 -15.71
N ALA A 87 -2.63 -7.15 -16.51
CA ALA A 87 -3.35 -7.21 -17.78
C ALA A 87 -2.69 -8.18 -18.78
N ALA A 88 -1.35 -8.17 -18.88
CA ALA A 88 -0.60 -9.04 -19.74
C ALA A 88 -0.76 -10.52 -19.33
N ALA A 89 -0.62 -10.83 -18.04
CA ALA A 89 -0.79 -12.19 -17.52
C ALA A 89 -2.23 -12.69 -17.73
N THR A 90 -3.23 -11.86 -17.44
CA THR A 90 -4.65 -12.19 -17.66
C THR A 90 -4.93 -12.46 -19.14
N THR A 91 -4.45 -11.57 -20.01
CA THR A 91 -4.63 -11.74 -21.48
C THR A 91 -3.94 -12.98 -22.00
N PHE A 92 -2.72 -13.26 -21.54
CA PHE A 92 -1.97 -14.46 -21.93
C PHE A 92 -2.69 -15.74 -21.46
N CYS A 93 -3.12 -15.81 -20.20
CA CYS A 93 -3.88 -16.93 -19.67
C CYS A 93 -5.21 -17.11 -20.42
N PHE A 94 -5.92 -16.01 -20.66
CA PHE A 94 -7.17 -16.02 -21.43
C PHE A 94 -6.97 -16.55 -22.84
N PHE A 95 -5.96 -16.10 -23.56
CA PHE A 95 -5.60 -16.61 -24.88
C PHE A 95 -5.28 -18.10 -24.83
N THR A 96 -4.41 -18.52 -23.91
CA THR A 96 -3.97 -19.91 -23.79
C THR A 96 -5.14 -20.84 -23.48
N PHE A 97 -5.97 -20.52 -22.51
CA PHE A 97 -7.13 -21.33 -22.16
C PHE A 97 -8.15 -21.40 -23.30
N SER A 98 -8.39 -20.28 -23.99
CA SER A 98 -9.30 -20.25 -25.12
C SER A 98 -8.79 -21.11 -26.29
N ARG A 99 -7.47 -21.13 -26.53
CA ARG A 99 -6.86 -22.01 -27.55
C ARG A 99 -6.97 -23.47 -27.19
N LEU A 100 -6.78 -23.84 -25.94
CA LEU A 100 -6.94 -25.24 -25.47
C LEU A 100 -8.39 -25.71 -25.60
N LEU A 101 -9.37 -24.81 -25.50
CA LEU A 101 -10.80 -25.11 -25.70
C LEU A 101 -11.21 -25.17 -27.20
N GLY A 102 -10.26 -25.08 -28.12
CA GLY A 102 -10.50 -25.25 -29.56
C GLY A 102 -10.98 -24.00 -30.30
N HIS A 103 -10.87 -22.79 -29.67
CA HIS A 103 -11.27 -21.54 -30.31
C HIS A 103 -10.28 -21.09 -31.37
N GLY A 104 -10.77 -20.84 -32.57
CA GLY A 104 -10.03 -20.75 -33.82
C GLY A 104 -9.20 -19.50 -34.11
N GLY A 105 -8.84 -19.31 -35.39
CA GLY A 105 -7.75 -18.42 -35.87
C GLY A 105 -7.80 -16.96 -35.60
N LYS A 106 -8.96 -16.33 -35.33
CA LYS A 106 -9.08 -14.91 -35.01
C LYS A 106 -8.82 -14.61 -33.51
N MET A 107 -8.60 -15.63 -32.69
CA MET A 107 -8.40 -15.48 -31.24
C MET A 107 -7.18 -14.64 -30.89
N PHE A 108 -6.13 -14.71 -31.67
CA PHE A 108 -4.90 -13.93 -31.42
C PHE A 108 -5.17 -12.43 -31.54
N SER A 109 -5.78 -11.99 -32.64
CA SER A 109 -6.11 -10.58 -32.89
C SER A 109 -7.07 -10.06 -31.82
N PHE A 110 -8.10 -10.86 -31.49
CA PHE A 110 -9.02 -10.50 -30.39
C PHE A 110 -8.31 -10.33 -29.06
N SER A 111 -7.45 -11.26 -28.68
CA SER A 111 -6.74 -11.18 -27.40
C SER A 111 -5.85 -9.95 -27.30
N ILE A 112 -5.23 -9.50 -28.39
CA ILE A 112 -4.43 -8.26 -28.39
C ILE A 112 -5.34 -7.05 -28.15
N ILE A 113 -6.43 -6.91 -28.91
CA ILE A 113 -7.36 -5.79 -28.78
C ILE A 113 -8.01 -5.78 -27.39
N PHE A 114 -8.46 -6.95 -26.93
CA PHE A 114 -8.99 -7.13 -25.59
C PHE A 114 -7.97 -6.75 -24.51
N GLY A 115 -6.73 -7.20 -24.61
CA GLY A 115 -5.66 -6.90 -23.66
C GLY A 115 -5.37 -5.41 -23.57
N ILE A 116 -5.34 -4.70 -24.69
CA ILE A 116 -5.13 -3.23 -24.72
C ILE A 116 -6.30 -2.53 -24.06
N THR A 117 -7.54 -2.85 -24.42
CA THR A 117 -8.73 -2.18 -23.85
C THR A 117 -8.90 -2.51 -22.38
N PHE A 118 -8.62 -3.73 -21.96
CA PHE A 118 -8.66 -4.14 -20.57
C PHE A 118 -7.60 -3.39 -19.76
N TYR A 119 -6.36 -3.33 -20.25
CA TYR A 119 -5.29 -2.54 -19.61
C TYR A 119 -5.67 -1.07 -19.44
N LEU A 120 -6.18 -0.42 -20.51
CA LEU A 120 -6.60 0.99 -20.44
C LEU A 120 -7.73 1.20 -19.41
N SER A 121 -8.70 0.28 -19.38
CA SER A 121 -9.80 0.32 -18.40
C SER A 121 -9.28 0.17 -16.96
N LEU A 122 -8.34 -0.75 -16.73
CA LEU A 122 -7.69 -0.92 -15.42
C LEU A 122 -6.91 0.33 -15.01
N ILE A 123 -6.15 0.96 -15.90
CA ILE A 123 -5.40 2.18 -15.58
C ILE A 123 -6.34 3.31 -15.16
N ILE A 124 -7.43 3.52 -15.89
CA ILE A 124 -8.44 4.53 -15.53
C ILE A 124 -9.01 4.24 -14.13
N SER A 125 -9.36 2.99 -13.86
CA SER A 125 -9.84 2.59 -12.53
C SER A 125 -8.80 2.87 -11.44
N ARG A 126 -7.54 2.49 -11.64
CA ARG A 126 -6.45 2.73 -10.69
C ARG A 126 -6.25 4.22 -10.38
N LEU A 127 -6.35 5.08 -11.40
CA LEU A 127 -6.28 6.53 -11.19
C LEU A 127 -7.45 7.06 -10.37
N CYS A 128 -8.66 6.57 -10.64
CA CYS A 128 -9.85 6.93 -9.86
C CYS A 128 -9.74 6.45 -8.41
N GLU A 129 -9.33 5.21 -8.19
CA GLU A 129 -9.12 4.62 -6.87
C GLU A 129 -8.05 5.37 -6.05
N LEU A 130 -6.91 5.71 -6.69
CA LEU A 130 -5.86 6.51 -6.05
C LEU A 130 -6.36 7.90 -5.64
N LYS A 131 -7.10 8.59 -6.53
CA LYS A 131 -7.70 9.89 -6.22
C LYS A 131 -8.70 9.79 -5.07
N LEU A 132 -9.53 8.75 -5.08
CA LEU A 132 -10.52 8.50 -4.04
C LEU A 132 -9.85 8.21 -2.69
N LEU A 133 -8.81 7.38 -2.66
CA LEU A 133 -8.05 7.09 -1.44
C LEU A 133 -7.36 8.35 -0.89
N LYS A 134 -6.75 9.15 -1.75
CA LYS A 134 -6.14 10.44 -1.36
C LYS A 134 -7.18 11.39 -0.78
N TYR A 135 -8.35 11.49 -1.40
CA TYR A 135 -9.45 12.30 -0.90
C TYR A 135 -9.95 11.85 0.48
N PHE A 136 -10.11 10.54 0.71
CA PHE A 136 -10.52 10.04 2.03
C PHE A 136 -9.45 10.26 3.10
N ARG A 137 -8.17 10.12 2.75
CA ARG A 137 -7.05 10.36 3.65
C ARG A 137 -6.94 11.83 4.03
N SER A 138 -7.11 12.76 3.08
CA SER A 138 -7.09 14.21 3.37
C SER A 138 -8.23 14.65 4.31
N LYS A 139 -9.33 13.87 4.36
CA LYS A 139 -10.42 14.07 5.34
C LYS A 139 -10.21 13.34 6.67
N GLY A 140 -8.99 12.86 6.95
CA GLY A 140 -8.66 12.15 8.19
C GLY A 140 -9.19 10.71 8.28
N ARG A 141 -9.83 10.19 7.22
CA ARG A 141 -10.22 8.77 7.16
C ARG A 141 -9.05 7.92 6.69
N ASN A 142 -8.86 6.76 7.31
CA ASN A 142 -7.72 5.90 7.01
C ASN A 142 -6.36 6.58 7.24
N SER A 143 -6.30 7.52 8.22
CA SER A 143 -5.06 8.14 8.70
C SER A 143 -4.34 7.20 9.67
N ARG A 144 -3.02 7.37 9.81
CA ARG A 144 -2.19 6.68 10.80
C ARG A 144 -1.58 7.66 11.75
N THR A 145 -1.70 7.36 13.02
CA THR A 145 -1.11 8.14 14.08
C THR A 145 0.34 7.72 14.30
N VAL A 146 1.25 8.68 14.17
CA VAL A 146 2.70 8.48 14.25
C VAL A 146 3.27 9.17 15.47
N VAL A 147 4.23 8.51 16.10
CA VAL A 147 5.06 9.08 17.18
C VAL A 147 6.53 8.83 16.85
N PHE A 148 7.37 9.83 17.08
CA PHE A 148 8.81 9.71 16.96
C PHE A 148 9.47 9.47 18.31
N VAL A 149 10.60 8.79 18.31
CA VAL A 149 11.43 8.55 19.51
C VAL A 149 12.87 8.91 19.18
N GLY A 150 13.41 9.90 19.92
CA GLY A 150 14.74 10.46 19.74
C GLY A 150 14.71 11.88 19.21
N ASN A 151 15.88 12.54 19.16
CA ASN A 151 16.08 13.95 18.79
C ASN A 151 16.97 14.13 17.56
N ASP A 152 17.18 13.08 16.77
CA ASP A 152 18.00 13.13 15.57
C ASP A 152 17.35 14.05 14.50
N PRO A 153 18.14 14.84 13.72
CA PRO A 153 17.63 15.66 12.61
C PRO A 153 16.75 14.89 11.60
N ALA A 154 16.94 13.58 11.46
CA ALA A 154 16.09 12.72 10.64
C ALA A 154 14.59 12.79 11.01
N VAL A 155 14.28 13.07 12.29
CA VAL A 155 12.90 13.25 12.75
C VAL A 155 12.26 14.46 12.08
N SER A 156 12.99 15.60 12.01
CA SER A 156 12.53 16.83 11.35
C SER A 156 12.24 16.60 9.87
N GLU A 157 13.15 15.91 9.16
CA GLU A 157 12.96 15.62 7.74
C GLU A 157 11.79 14.67 7.50
N MET A 158 11.69 13.62 8.32
CA MET A 158 10.58 12.68 8.21
C MET A 158 9.25 13.34 8.52
N TYR A 159 9.21 14.23 9.54
CA TYR A 159 8.03 15.03 9.85
C TYR A 159 7.62 15.90 8.66
N LYS A 160 8.56 16.67 8.08
CA LYS A 160 8.29 17.49 6.88
C LYS A 160 7.73 16.63 5.75
N THR A 161 8.38 15.51 5.44
CA THR A 161 7.93 14.57 4.39
C THR A 161 6.54 13.98 4.64
N MET A 162 6.16 13.77 5.91
CA MET A 162 4.83 13.25 6.27
C MET A 162 3.73 14.31 6.25
N THR A 163 4.09 15.57 6.52
CA THR A 163 3.15 16.69 6.63
C THR A 163 3.01 17.50 5.34
N GLU A 164 3.96 17.45 4.42
CA GLU A 164 3.90 18.12 3.10
C GLU A 164 2.68 17.67 2.28
N ASP A 165 2.33 16.40 2.34
CA ASP A 165 1.16 15.88 1.62
C ASP A 165 0.12 15.32 2.60
N PRO A 166 -0.92 16.09 2.96
CA PRO A 166 -2.01 15.63 3.83
C PRO A 166 -2.72 14.39 3.29
N SER A 167 -2.65 14.15 1.97
CA SER A 167 -3.26 12.97 1.35
C SER A 167 -2.50 11.66 1.64
N ALA A 168 -1.28 11.74 2.19
CA ALA A 168 -0.55 10.60 2.71
C ALA A 168 -1.25 10.02 3.96
N GLY A 169 -2.03 10.85 4.68
CA GLY A 169 -2.87 10.44 5.80
C GLY A 169 -2.06 10.07 7.04
N TYR A 170 -1.00 10.81 7.33
CA TYR A 170 -0.27 10.71 8.59
C TYR A 170 -0.74 11.80 9.55
N ILE A 171 -0.93 11.42 10.82
CA ILE A 171 -1.21 12.33 11.92
C ILE A 171 -0.06 12.18 12.91
N VAL A 172 0.87 13.14 12.91
CA VAL A 172 2.00 13.12 13.82
C VAL A 172 1.57 13.72 15.15
N LYS A 173 1.65 12.96 16.24
CA LYS A 173 1.38 13.45 17.60
C LYS A 173 2.52 14.29 18.13
N GLY A 174 3.76 13.90 17.82
CA GLY A 174 4.98 14.56 18.28
C GLY A 174 6.10 13.56 18.53
N TYR A 175 7.04 13.92 19.41
CA TYR A 175 8.21 13.08 19.70
C TYR A 175 8.50 12.97 21.20
N TYR A 176 9.17 11.89 21.58
CA TYR A 176 9.75 11.65 22.90
C TYR A 176 11.27 11.76 22.80
N ALA A 177 11.86 12.68 23.56
CA ALA A 177 13.31 12.83 23.68
C ALA A 177 13.66 13.60 24.95
N ASP A 178 14.89 13.40 25.46
CA ASP A 178 15.38 14.13 26.64
C ASP A 178 15.77 15.57 26.28
N GLU A 179 16.23 15.79 25.04
CA GLU A 179 16.62 17.11 24.51
C GLU A 179 15.72 17.49 23.33
N ASP A 180 15.62 18.79 23.06
CA ASP A 180 14.87 19.28 21.91
C ASP A 180 15.66 19.08 20.62
N ILE A 181 14.95 18.88 19.52
CA ILE A 181 15.54 18.75 18.19
C ILE A 181 16.10 20.10 17.77
N THR A 182 17.34 20.14 17.29
CA THR A 182 18.06 21.35 16.96
C THR A 182 17.36 22.21 15.90
N ASP A 183 16.70 21.57 14.94
CA ASP A 183 15.95 22.20 13.82
C ASP A 183 14.50 21.78 13.88
N ASN A 184 13.82 22.16 14.99
CA ASN A 184 12.45 21.72 15.24
C ASN A 184 11.47 22.45 14.30
N PRO A 185 10.82 21.76 13.35
CA PRO A 185 9.87 22.37 12.44
C PRO A 185 8.60 22.82 13.17
N GLU A 186 8.00 23.89 12.68
CA GLU A 186 6.73 24.38 13.22
C GLU A 186 5.66 23.26 13.22
N GLY A 187 5.04 23.05 14.37
CA GLY A 187 4.00 22.03 14.55
C GLY A 187 4.47 20.68 15.11
N LEU A 188 5.77 20.38 15.12
CA LEU A 188 6.29 19.18 15.77
C LEU A 188 6.53 19.48 17.26
N LYS A 189 5.76 18.86 18.14
CA LYS A 189 5.80 19.10 19.59
C LYS A 189 6.50 17.95 20.31
N ARG A 190 7.31 18.28 21.31
CA ARG A 190 7.79 17.29 22.28
C ARG A 190 6.64 16.89 23.19
N ILE A 191 6.29 15.61 23.22
CA ILE A 191 5.22 15.06 24.04
C ILE A 191 5.73 14.78 25.46
N GLY A 192 6.98 14.32 25.56
CA GLY A 192 7.60 13.98 26.82
C GLY A 192 9.07 13.60 26.68
N ASN A 193 9.67 13.21 27.80
CA ASN A 193 11.04 12.72 27.87
C ASN A 193 11.10 11.18 27.80
N MET A 194 12.31 10.63 27.70
CA MET A 194 12.52 9.18 27.64
C MET A 194 12.06 8.45 28.91
N LYS A 195 12.11 9.13 30.09
CA LYS A 195 11.62 8.54 31.35
C LYS A 195 10.10 8.34 31.31
N GLN A 196 9.35 9.31 30.82
CA GLN A 196 7.89 9.21 30.66
C GLN A 196 7.51 8.12 29.64
N LEU A 197 8.26 7.99 28.54
CA LEU A 197 8.05 6.91 27.60
C LEU A 197 8.27 5.53 28.26
N LYS A 198 9.34 5.38 29.08
CA LYS A 198 9.60 4.16 29.84
C LYS A 198 8.49 3.83 30.84
N GLU A 199 7.96 4.82 31.52
CA GLU A 199 6.82 4.65 32.44
C GLU A 199 5.58 4.16 31.70
N ILE A 200 5.27 4.73 30.54
CA ILE A 200 4.16 4.29 29.68
C ILE A 200 4.38 2.85 29.21
N ILE A 201 5.58 2.52 28.74
CA ILE A 201 5.94 1.17 28.30
C ILE A 201 5.82 0.16 29.46
N SER A 202 6.36 0.50 30.64
CA SER A 202 6.34 -0.39 31.81
C SER A 202 4.94 -0.55 32.40
N SER A 203 4.15 0.52 32.50
CA SER A 203 2.77 0.45 32.96
C SER A 203 1.91 -0.41 32.01
N THR A 204 2.04 -0.21 30.71
CA THR A 204 1.29 -1.01 29.72
C THR A 204 1.77 -2.48 29.65
N MET A 205 3.01 -2.77 30.05
CA MET A 205 3.48 -4.15 30.19
C MET A 205 2.89 -4.86 31.42
N ASN A 206 2.63 -4.12 32.48
CA ASN A 206 2.13 -4.65 33.75
C ASN A 206 0.61 -4.67 33.86
N ASP A 207 -0.07 -3.76 33.18
CA ASP A 207 -1.54 -3.62 33.24
C ASP A 207 -2.22 -4.32 32.08
N THR A 208 -2.83 -5.46 32.40
CA THR A 208 -3.86 -6.10 31.56
C THR A 208 -5.24 -5.46 31.75
N ILE A 209 -5.34 -4.37 32.53
CA ILE A 209 -6.63 -3.79 32.96
C ILE A 209 -6.54 -2.24 32.83
N ASN A 210 -7.43 -1.68 31.98
CA ASN A 210 -7.86 -0.25 31.97
C ASN A 210 -6.93 0.83 31.36
N GLY A 211 -6.01 0.52 30.46
CA GLY A 211 -5.46 1.57 29.58
C GLY A 211 -6.23 1.66 28.28
N GLU A 212 -6.75 2.83 27.92
CA GLU A 212 -7.17 3.06 26.53
C GLU A 212 -5.99 2.69 25.62
N PRO A 213 -6.18 1.85 24.58
CA PRO A 213 -5.09 1.49 23.69
C PRO A 213 -4.53 2.79 23.14
N SER A 214 -3.25 3.03 23.39
CA SER A 214 -2.56 4.20 22.84
C SER A 214 -2.92 4.26 21.36
N ASN A 215 -3.60 5.33 20.96
CA ASN A 215 -4.10 5.53 19.59
C ASN A 215 -2.92 5.87 18.67
N ILE A 216 -1.88 5.00 18.71
CA ILE A 216 -0.63 5.07 17.98
C ILE A 216 -0.56 3.86 17.07
N ASP A 217 -0.39 4.10 15.79
CA ASP A 217 -0.30 3.06 14.78
C ASP A 217 1.14 2.74 14.39
N GLU A 218 2.01 3.75 14.42
CA GLU A 218 3.39 3.64 13.98
C GLU A 218 4.33 4.40 14.93
N VAL A 219 5.47 3.79 15.26
CA VAL A 219 6.56 4.39 16.01
C VAL A 219 7.80 4.45 15.15
N PHE A 220 8.39 5.62 14.99
CA PHE A 220 9.64 5.85 14.29
C PHE A 220 10.73 6.17 15.31
N CYS A 221 11.70 5.28 15.43
CA CYS A 221 12.80 5.38 16.40
C CYS A 221 14.11 5.77 15.72
N CYS A 222 14.76 6.80 16.23
CA CYS A 222 16.08 7.27 15.78
C CYS A 222 17.14 7.27 16.90
N LEU A 223 16.92 6.45 17.94
CA LEU A 223 17.93 6.23 18.98
C LEU A 223 19.15 5.49 18.40
N SER A 224 20.31 5.63 19.06
CA SER A 224 21.49 4.85 18.67
C SER A 224 21.23 3.34 18.78
N HIS A 225 21.70 2.55 17.81
CA HIS A 225 21.59 1.07 17.84
C HIS A 225 22.12 0.40 19.12
N LYS A 226 22.98 1.11 19.84
CA LYS A 226 23.57 0.64 21.11
C LYS A 226 22.69 0.93 22.32
N ASP A 227 21.59 1.67 22.13
CA ASP A 227 20.70 2.03 23.22
C ASP A 227 19.84 0.80 23.60
N PRO A 228 19.94 0.31 24.84
CA PRO A 228 19.17 -0.86 25.29
C PRO A 228 17.66 -0.62 25.29
N GLU A 229 17.21 0.63 25.27
CA GLU A 229 15.80 0.99 25.25
C GLU A 229 15.09 0.63 23.95
N ILE A 230 15.83 0.49 22.85
CA ILE A 230 15.26 0.07 21.56
C ILE A 230 14.54 -1.28 21.69
N ILE A 231 15.13 -2.23 22.41
CA ILE A 231 14.56 -3.56 22.62
C ILE A 231 13.23 -3.45 23.37
N ASN A 232 13.17 -2.62 24.41
CA ASN A 232 11.95 -2.38 25.18
C ASN A 232 10.85 -1.75 24.32
N ILE A 233 11.21 -0.78 23.46
CA ILE A 233 10.27 -0.13 22.53
C ILE A 233 9.76 -1.14 21.51
N ILE A 234 10.62 -1.99 20.95
CA ILE A 234 10.23 -3.04 19.99
C ILE A 234 9.23 -4.00 20.64
N HIS A 235 9.55 -4.52 21.85
CA HIS A 235 8.63 -5.40 22.58
C HIS A 235 7.29 -4.75 22.91
N PHE A 236 7.31 -3.45 23.26
CA PHE A 236 6.08 -2.69 23.46
C PHE A 236 5.27 -2.58 22.18
N CYS A 237 5.91 -2.27 21.05
CA CYS A 237 5.26 -2.17 19.76
C CYS A 237 4.65 -3.51 19.34
N ASP A 238 5.38 -4.59 19.47
CA ASP A 238 4.91 -5.96 19.15
C ASP A 238 3.71 -6.36 20.00
N LYS A 239 3.77 -6.14 21.31
CA LYS A 239 2.68 -6.45 22.25
C LYS A 239 1.39 -5.68 21.90
N ASN A 240 1.52 -4.43 21.44
CA ASN A 240 0.39 -3.54 21.15
C ASN A 240 0.02 -3.51 19.66
N VAL A 241 0.65 -4.34 18.82
CA VAL A 241 0.43 -4.38 17.37
C VAL A 241 0.68 -3.01 16.71
N ILE A 242 1.70 -2.29 17.18
CA ILE A 242 2.18 -1.02 16.65
C ILE A 242 3.32 -1.32 15.68
N HIS A 243 3.31 -0.69 14.50
CA HIS A 243 4.42 -0.87 13.56
C HIS A 243 5.63 -0.07 14.01
N PHE A 244 6.74 -0.75 14.23
CA PHE A 244 8.02 -0.14 14.58
C PHE A 244 8.89 0.06 13.34
N TYR A 245 9.42 1.28 13.19
CA TYR A 245 10.36 1.65 12.14
C TYR A 245 11.61 2.26 12.75
N TYR A 246 12.75 1.79 12.31
CA TYR A 246 14.02 2.39 12.70
C TYR A 246 14.47 3.40 11.64
N LEU A 247 14.71 4.65 12.06
CA LEU A 247 15.24 5.69 11.22
C LEU A 247 16.76 5.71 11.33
N HIS A 248 17.46 5.44 10.25
CA HIS A 248 18.91 5.54 10.19
C HIS A 248 19.31 6.61 9.18
N VAL A 249 20.00 7.65 9.65
CA VAL A 249 20.61 8.65 8.77
C VAL A 249 21.91 8.07 8.23
N CYS A 250 21.93 7.66 6.99
CA CYS A 250 23.17 7.45 6.27
C CYS A 250 23.70 8.82 5.85
N LEU A 251 24.68 9.35 6.57
CA LEU A 251 25.51 10.45 6.12
C LEU A 251 26.37 9.97 4.94
N VAL A 252 25.79 9.94 3.75
CA VAL A 252 26.57 9.77 2.52
C VAL A 252 26.83 11.16 1.96
N SER A 253 28.08 11.53 2.00
CA SER A 253 28.72 12.75 1.46
C SER A 253 28.07 13.23 0.16
N THR A 254 27.81 14.54 0.13
CA THR A 254 27.66 15.41 -1.06
C THR A 254 26.83 14.84 -2.21
N ASN A 255 25.58 15.28 -2.33
CA ASN A 255 24.61 15.05 -3.42
C ASN A 255 23.70 13.81 -3.33
N CYS A 256 23.52 13.21 -2.18
CA CYS A 256 22.49 12.19 -2.01
C CYS A 256 21.24 12.81 -1.37
N ILE A 257 20.13 12.72 -2.08
CA ILE A 257 18.79 12.83 -1.55
C ILE A 257 18.72 11.91 -0.31
N LEU A 258 18.50 12.49 0.86
CA LEU A 258 18.32 11.77 2.12
C LEU A 258 17.09 10.87 1.99
N MET A 259 17.29 9.63 1.60
CA MET A 259 16.25 8.63 1.66
C MET A 259 16.34 7.91 3.00
N PRO A 260 15.34 8.05 3.90
CA PRO A 260 15.31 7.28 5.12
C PRO A 260 15.23 5.79 4.77
N ARG A 261 16.25 5.03 5.15
CA ARG A 261 16.19 3.56 5.06
C ARG A 261 15.35 3.06 6.23
N ILE A 262 14.20 2.50 5.90
CA ILE A 262 13.31 1.89 6.88
C ILE A 262 13.70 0.42 7.00
N LEU A 263 14.13 0.01 8.19
CA LEU A 263 14.38 -1.40 8.56
C LEU A 263 13.07 -2.02 9.07
N TRP A 264 12.57 -3.03 8.36
CA TRP A 264 11.44 -3.83 8.81
C TRP A 264 11.85 -5.30 8.87
N GLU A 265 11.64 -5.95 10.01
CA GLU A 265 11.94 -7.38 10.24
C GLU A 265 13.31 -7.86 9.73
N GLY A 266 14.37 -7.08 9.97
CA GLY A 266 15.72 -7.46 9.56
C GLY A 266 16.00 -7.43 8.05
N ARG A 267 15.10 -6.90 7.22
CA ARG A 267 15.31 -6.67 5.80
C ARG A 267 15.32 -5.18 5.47
N TYR A 268 16.33 -4.77 4.70
CA TYR A 268 16.44 -3.39 4.22
C TYR A 268 15.44 -3.17 3.08
N ILE A 269 14.49 -2.25 3.25
CA ILE A 269 13.65 -1.76 2.17
C ILE A 269 14.22 -0.44 1.70
N GLN A 270 14.79 -0.43 0.51
CA GLN A 270 15.22 0.76 -0.18
C GLN A 270 13.99 1.37 -0.86
N THR A 271 13.48 2.48 -0.30
CA THR A 271 12.45 3.28 -0.99
C THR A 271 13.14 4.11 -2.06
N ALA A 272 12.95 3.73 -3.32
CA ALA A 272 13.36 4.52 -4.48
C ALA A 272 12.36 5.65 -4.74
#